data_6a03cf0f797661ca0fd1239f98727b53
#
_entry.id   6a03cf0f797661ca0fd1239f98727b53
#
_cell.length_a   1.000
_cell.length_b   1.000
_cell.length_c   1.000
_cell.angle_alpha   90.00
_cell.angle_beta   90.00
_cell.angle_gamma   90.00
#
_symmetry.space_group_name_H-M   'P 1'
#
loop_
_entity.id
_entity.type
_entity.pdbx_description
1 polymer ?
#
loop_
_entity_poly.entity_id
_entity_poly.type
_entity_poly.pdbx_seq_one_letter_code
_entity_poly.pdbx_strand_id
1 'polypeptide(L)'
;MNEKTNDTRLHVLDVGYQLIVNNGFTGVGLSQLLKEADVPKGSFYHYFKSKEQFGEALIQHYFETYISRVETILVHGEGNHYQRIISYFTRWSQIENGTCNAHKCLVVKLSAEVSDLSDPMRQALLKGAEKVTSTIQHCVAGGIEDGSIKVEDSQETAQNLYSMWLGASLLSKLSQSSSSLESALNLTQQILKGKN
;
A
#
# COMPACT_ATOMS: atom_id res chain seq x y z
N MET A 1 23.91 12.77 10.75
CA MET A 1 23.82 11.29 10.68
C MET A 1 24.60 10.88 9.43
N ASN A 2 25.53 9.94 9.54
CA ASN A 2 26.48 9.65 8.45
C ASN A 2 25.74 8.96 7.29
N GLU A 3 25.98 9.32 6.02
CA GLU A 3 25.32 8.75 4.82
C GLU A 3 25.33 7.22 4.84
N LYS A 4 26.47 6.59 5.10
CA LYS A 4 26.60 5.12 5.23
C LYS A 4 25.68 4.50 6.27
N THR A 5 25.36 5.22 7.35
CA THR A 5 24.47 4.74 8.42
C THR A 5 23.02 4.72 7.96
N ASN A 6 22.61 5.72 7.16
CA ASN A 6 21.28 5.78 6.56
C ASN A 6 21.09 4.69 5.50
N ASP A 7 22.10 4.46 4.66
CA ASP A 7 22.07 3.43 3.61
C ASP A 7 21.88 2.01 4.18
N THR A 8 22.59 1.68 5.27
CA THR A 8 22.43 0.37 5.92
C THR A 8 21.05 0.21 6.54
N ARG A 9 20.51 1.26 7.18
CA ARG A 9 19.16 1.22 7.75
C ARG A 9 18.10 0.99 6.67
N LEU A 10 18.17 1.72 5.56
CA LEU A 10 17.26 1.57 4.42
C LEU A 10 17.38 0.18 3.79
N HIS A 11 18.59 -0.31 3.61
CA HIS A 11 18.83 -1.67 3.10
C HIS A 11 18.16 -2.75 3.96
N VAL A 12 18.25 -2.66 5.29
CA VAL A 12 17.57 -3.59 6.20
C VAL A 12 16.05 -3.49 6.07
N LEU A 13 15.50 -2.29 5.87
CA LEU A 13 14.05 -2.09 5.66
C LEU A 13 13.61 -2.70 4.32
N ASP A 14 14.37 -2.52 3.23
CA ASP A 14 14.05 -3.04 1.91
C ASP A 14 14.10 -4.58 1.87
N VAL A 15 15.15 -5.19 2.44
CA VAL A 15 15.24 -6.65 2.57
C VAL A 15 14.09 -7.18 3.43
N GLY A 16 13.81 -6.52 4.53
CA GLY A 16 12.72 -6.89 5.42
C GLY A 16 11.34 -6.81 4.74
N TYR A 17 11.12 -5.78 3.92
CA TYR A 17 9.90 -5.68 3.11
C TYR A 17 9.70 -6.88 2.21
N GLN A 18 10.74 -7.32 1.47
CA GLN A 18 10.65 -8.49 0.59
C GLN A 18 10.34 -9.77 1.37
N LEU A 19 10.95 -9.96 2.52
CA LEU A 19 10.69 -11.11 3.38
C LEU A 19 9.25 -11.11 3.92
N ILE A 20 8.79 -9.96 4.43
CA ILE A 20 7.47 -9.81 5.06
C ILE A 20 6.34 -9.92 4.04
N VAL A 21 6.50 -9.38 2.84
CA VAL A 21 5.51 -9.55 1.76
C VAL A 21 5.30 -11.03 1.43
N ASN A 22 6.32 -11.86 1.53
CA ASN A 22 6.22 -13.29 1.23
C ASN A 22 5.72 -14.13 2.42
N ASN A 23 6.19 -13.83 3.64
CA ASN A 23 6.05 -14.72 4.80
C ASN A 23 5.17 -14.15 5.93
N GLY A 24 4.73 -12.89 5.86
CA GLY A 24 4.10 -12.18 6.99
C GLY A 24 5.14 -11.68 8.00
N PHE A 25 4.73 -10.85 8.95
CA PHE A 25 5.63 -10.26 9.93
C PHE A 25 6.12 -11.28 10.98
N THR A 26 5.20 -12.10 11.52
CA THR A 26 5.53 -13.11 12.53
C THR A 26 6.34 -14.26 11.93
N GLY A 27 6.11 -14.60 10.66
CA GLY A 27 6.84 -15.63 9.94
C GLY A 27 8.31 -15.30 9.64
N VAL A 28 8.70 -14.03 9.71
CA VAL A 28 10.09 -13.60 9.49
C VAL A 28 10.84 -13.52 10.82
N GLY A 29 11.77 -14.45 11.06
CA GLY A 29 12.66 -14.42 12.21
C GLY A 29 13.76 -13.37 12.08
N LEU A 30 14.21 -12.77 13.22
CA LEU A 30 15.32 -11.80 13.20
C LEU A 30 16.60 -12.39 12.59
N SER A 31 16.92 -13.63 12.89
CA SER A 31 18.12 -14.30 12.35
C SER A 31 18.07 -14.44 10.83
N GLN A 32 16.88 -14.71 10.27
CA GLN A 32 16.66 -14.74 8.83
C GLN A 32 16.89 -13.38 8.20
N LEU A 33 16.26 -12.33 8.78
CA LEU A 33 16.41 -10.95 8.32
C LEU A 33 17.88 -10.52 8.30
N LEU A 34 18.62 -10.78 9.39
CA LEU A 34 20.04 -10.41 9.49
C LEU A 34 20.90 -11.13 8.44
N LYS A 35 20.61 -12.40 8.19
CA LYS A 35 21.31 -13.21 7.18
C LYS A 35 21.05 -12.68 5.77
N GLU A 36 19.78 -12.44 5.43
CA GLU A 36 19.41 -11.96 4.08
C GLU A 36 19.90 -10.52 3.82
N ALA A 37 19.92 -9.67 4.86
CA ALA A 37 20.42 -8.31 4.77
C ALA A 37 21.95 -8.22 4.86
N ASP A 38 22.64 -9.32 5.16
CA ASP A 38 24.09 -9.38 5.39
C ASP A 38 24.56 -8.33 6.42
N VAL A 39 23.84 -8.23 7.56
CA VAL A 39 24.18 -7.28 8.63
C VAL A 39 24.37 -8.00 9.97
N PRO A 40 25.40 -7.60 10.76
CA PRO A 40 25.59 -8.11 12.11
C PRO A 40 24.41 -7.74 13.02
N LYS A 41 24.11 -8.59 14.00
CA LYS A 41 23.05 -8.37 15.00
C LYS A 41 23.23 -7.02 15.74
N GLY A 42 24.45 -6.62 16.04
CA GLY A 42 24.76 -5.34 16.66
C GLY A 42 24.35 -4.13 15.80
N SER A 43 24.52 -4.23 14.45
CA SER A 43 24.08 -3.18 13.53
C SER A 43 22.58 -3.03 13.51
N PHE A 44 21.83 -4.12 13.56
CA PHE A 44 20.37 -4.05 13.65
C PHE A 44 19.92 -3.30 14.92
N TYR A 45 20.45 -3.68 16.09
CA TYR A 45 20.07 -3.05 17.35
C TYR A 45 20.58 -1.61 17.52
N HIS A 46 21.51 -1.19 16.67
CA HIS A 46 21.88 0.22 16.55
C HIS A 46 20.75 1.06 15.93
N TYR A 47 19.98 0.47 14.97
CA TYR A 47 18.88 1.17 14.28
C TYR A 47 17.50 0.93 14.89
N PHE A 48 17.26 -0.26 15.41
CA PHE A 48 15.93 -0.71 15.87
C PHE A 48 16.07 -1.40 17.23
N LYS A 49 15.40 -0.87 18.24
CA LYS A 49 15.46 -1.42 19.61
C LYS A 49 14.78 -2.80 19.73
N SER A 50 13.83 -3.09 18.85
CA SER A 50 13.09 -4.36 18.79
C SER A 50 12.64 -4.70 17.37
N LYS A 51 12.13 -5.92 17.18
CA LYS A 51 11.53 -6.34 15.92
C LYS A 51 10.26 -5.55 15.60
N GLU A 52 9.47 -5.18 16.61
CA GLU A 52 8.27 -4.37 16.48
C GLU A 52 8.61 -2.94 16.03
N GLN A 53 9.64 -2.32 16.60
CA GLN A 53 10.10 -1.01 16.13
C GLN A 53 10.65 -1.06 14.71
N PHE A 54 11.32 -2.13 14.33
CA PHE A 54 11.70 -2.37 12.94
C PHE A 54 10.46 -2.50 12.06
N GLY A 55 9.43 -3.24 12.48
CA GLY A 55 8.17 -3.39 11.74
C GLY A 55 7.44 -2.05 11.55
N GLU A 56 7.36 -1.22 12.59
CA GLU A 56 6.81 0.14 12.49
C GLU A 56 7.59 0.99 11.46
N ALA A 57 8.92 1.02 11.57
CA ALA A 57 9.77 1.77 10.66
C ALA A 57 9.66 1.28 9.20
N LEU A 58 9.51 -0.04 9.01
CA LEU A 58 9.29 -0.64 7.69
C LEU A 58 7.95 -0.21 7.08
N ILE A 59 6.87 -0.20 7.86
CA ILE A 59 5.56 0.26 7.40
C ILE A 59 5.61 1.74 7.01
N GLN A 60 6.26 2.58 7.83
CA GLN A 60 6.43 4.01 7.54
C GLN A 60 7.22 4.21 6.23
N HIS A 61 8.35 3.54 6.08
CA HIS A 61 9.18 3.60 4.86
C HIS A 61 8.43 3.11 3.60
N TYR A 62 7.67 2.03 3.71
CA TYR A 62 6.81 1.55 2.64
C TYR A 62 5.82 2.64 2.20
N PHE A 63 5.12 3.28 3.13
CA PHE A 63 4.14 4.29 2.77
C PHE A 63 4.77 5.58 2.22
N GLU A 64 5.94 6.00 2.67
CA GLU A 64 6.67 7.13 2.08
C GLU A 64 6.89 6.91 0.57
N THR A 65 7.40 5.72 0.22
CA THR A 65 7.63 5.35 -1.19
C THR A 65 6.31 5.13 -1.95
N TYR A 66 5.34 4.46 -1.33
CA TYR A 66 4.07 4.14 -1.98
C TYR A 66 3.24 5.39 -2.27
N ILE A 67 3.13 6.31 -1.32
CA ILE A 67 2.38 7.56 -1.48
C ILE A 67 2.97 8.43 -2.58
N SER A 68 4.30 8.53 -2.67
CA SER A 68 4.94 9.25 -3.78
C SER A 68 4.52 8.69 -5.16
N ARG A 69 4.39 7.36 -5.29
CA ARG A 69 3.89 6.74 -6.53
C ARG A 69 2.40 7.02 -6.75
N VAL A 70 1.59 7.01 -5.71
CA VAL A 70 0.16 7.35 -5.78
C VAL A 70 -0.01 8.80 -6.24
N GLU A 71 0.74 9.74 -5.67
CA GLU A 71 0.72 11.16 -6.03
C GLU A 71 1.16 11.36 -7.49
N THR A 72 2.19 10.63 -7.96
CA THR A 72 2.61 10.68 -9.37
C THR A 72 1.46 10.33 -10.33
N ILE A 73 0.55 9.43 -9.94
CA ILE A 73 -0.58 9.04 -10.80
C ILE A 73 -1.78 9.97 -10.59
N LEU A 74 -2.19 10.16 -9.33
CA LEU A 74 -3.46 10.81 -9.02
C LEU A 74 -3.36 12.36 -9.06
N VAL A 75 -2.20 12.91 -8.76
CA VAL A 75 -1.98 14.38 -8.73
C VAL A 75 -1.32 14.85 -10.01
N HIS A 76 -0.26 14.17 -10.45
CA HIS A 76 0.58 14.61 -11.57
C HIS A 76 0.39 13.80 -12.86
N GLY A 77 -0.50 12.78 -12.85
CA GLY A 77 -0.76 11.91 -14.00
C GLY A 77 -1.42 12.65 -15.17
N GLU A 78 -1.26 12.09 -16.35
CA GLU A 78 -1.90 12.60 -17.58
C GLU A 78 -3.41 12.33 -17.58
N GLY A 79 -4.15 13.13 -18.36
CA GLY A 79 -5.60 13.00 -18.52
C GLY A 79 -6.41 13.68 -17.42
N ASN A 80 -7.74 13.54 -17.48
CA ASN A 80 -8.65 14.05 -16.46
C ASN A 80 -8.65 13.17 -15.21
N HIS A 81 -9.29 13.64 -14.13
CA HIS A 81 -9.27 12.96 -12.84
C HIS A 81 -9.90 11.55 -12.89
N TYR A 82 -10.94 11.33 -13.70
CA TYR A 82 -11.50 10.01 -13.94
C TYR A 82 -10.44 9.04 -14.51
N GLN A 83 -9.71 9.47 -15.53
CA GLN A 83 -8.67 8.65 -16.17
C GLN A 83 -7.54 8.31 -15.19
N ARG A 84 -7.15 9.26 -14.32
CA ARG A 84 -6.14 9.06 -13.27
C ARG A 84 -6.57 8.02 -12.25
N ILE A 85 -7.82 8.07 -11.76
CA ILE A 85 -8.37 7.05 -10.84
C ILE A 85 -8.37 5.67 -11.51
N ILE A 86 -8.85 5.57 -12.75
CA ILE A 86 -8.85 4.29 -13.48
C ILE A 86 -7.42 3.78 -13.70
N SER A 87 -6.48 4.64 -14.07
CA SER A 87 -5.07 4.27 -14.23
C SER A 87 -4.47 3.76 -12.91
N TYR A 88 -4.75 4.43 -11.79
CA TYR A 88 -4.31 4.01 -10.47
C TYR A 88 -4.77 2.59 -10.12
N PHE A 89 -6.07 2.32 -10.23
CA PHE A 89 -6.61 1.01 -9.89
C PHE A 89 -6.29 -0.08 -10.93
N THR A 90 -6.14 0.26 -12.21
CA THR A 90 -5.66 -0.69 -13.22
C THR A 90 -4.26 -1.21 -12.85
N ARG A 91 -3.38 -0.38 -12.28
CA ARG A 91 -2.04 -0.81 -11.83
C ARG A 91 -2.09 -1.87 -10.73
N TRP A 92 -3.14 -1.92 -9.91
CA TRP A 92 -3.31 -2.96 -8.91
C TRP A 92 -3.40 -4.36 -9.53
N SER A 93 -4.02 -4.48 -10.71
CA SER A 93 -4.17 -5.74 -11.43
C SER A 93 -2.92 -6.14 -12.24
N GLN A 94 -1.96 -5.23 -12.41
CA GLN A 94 -0.75 -5.50 -13.19
C GLN A 94 0.19 -6.48 -12.46
N ILE A 95 0.81 -7.34 -13.25
CA ILE A 95 1.82 -8.29 -12.77
C ILE A 95 3.20 -7.67 -13.03
N GLU A 96 3.98 -7.50 -11.98
CA GLU A 96 5.35 -7.04 -12.04
C GLU A 96 6.26 -8.04 -11.31
N ASN A 97 7.29 -8.50 -12.01
CA ASN A 97 8.19 -9.54 -11.49
C ASN A 97 7.46 -10.80 -11.00
N GLY A 98 6.46 -11.25 -11.77
CA GLY A 98 5.68 -12.46 -11.46
C GLY A 98 4.66 -12.32 -10.33
N THR A 99 4.48 -11.13 -9.76
CA THR A 99 3.56 -10.89 -8.64
C THR A 99 2.57 -9.78 -8.99
N CYS A 100 1.28 -10.02 -8.75
CA CYS A 100 0.25 -8.99 -8.88
C CYS A 100 0.49 -7.86 -7.86
N ASN A 101 0.43 -6.61 -8.31
CA ASN A 101 0.70 -5.45 -7.46
C ASN A 101 -0.27 -5.34 -6.27
N ALA A 102 -1.54 -5.72 -6.45
CA ALA A 102 -2.52 -5.80 -5.36
C ALA A 102 -2.05 -6.70 -4.20
N HIS A 103 -1.31 -7.76 -4.51
CA HIS A 103 -0.79 -8.69 -3.50
C HIS A 103 0.44 -8.17 -2.72
N LYS A 104 1.04 -7.06 -3.16
CA LYS A 104 2.17 -6.40 -2.49
C LYS A 104 1.72 -5.36 -1.45
N CYS A 105 0.42 -5.05 -1.37
CA CYS A 105 -0.11 -4.06 -0.44
C CYS A 105 0.07 -4.51 1.02
N LEU A 106 0.80 -3.73 1.82
CA LEU A 106 1.03 -4.06 3.23
C LEU A 106 -0.24 -4.00 4.07
N VAL A 107 -1.23 -3.17 3.72
CA VAL A 107 -2.52 -3.16 4.42
C VAL A 107 -3.20 -4.52 4.29
N VAL A 108 -3.28 -5.07 3.07
CA VAL A 108 -3.84 -6.40 2.82
C VAL A 108 -3.05 -7.50 3.52
N LYS A 109 -1.72 -7.34 3.57
CA LYS A 109 -0.83 -8.38 4.13
C LYS A 109 -0.81 -8.42 5.65
N LEU A 110 -0.82 -7.28 6.30
CA LEU A 110 -0.41 -7.17 7.70
C LEU A 110 -1.54 -6.76 8.64
N SER A 111 -2.69 -6.20 8.14
CA SER A 111 -3.70 -5.62 9.02
C SER A 111 -4.20 -6.59 10.10
N ALA A 112 -4.56 -7.81 9.74
CA ALA A 112 -5.04 -8.79 10.72
C ALA A 112 -3.95 -9.23 11.70
N GLU A 113 -2.70 -9.36 11.22
CA GLU A 113 -1.60 -9.86 12.01
C GLU A 113 -1.09 -8.82 13.02
N VAL A 114 -0.90 -7.57 12.58
CA VAL A 114 -0.26 -6.55 13.42
C VAL A 114 -1.24 -5.80 14.32
N SER A 115 -2.54 -5.85 14.01
CA SER A 115 -3.56 -5.17 14.81
C SER A 115 -3.60 -5.66 16.26
N ASP A 116 -3.35 -6.95 16.46
CA ASP A 116 -3.32 -7.57 17.78
C ASP A 116 -1.91 -7.66 18.36
N LEU A 117 -0.88 -7.51 17.52
CA LEU A 117 0.52 -7.71 17.91
C LEU A 117 1.19 -6.43 18.43
N SER A 118 0.95 -5.28 17.77
CA SER A 118 1.69 -4.04 18.02
C SER A 118 0.87 -2.81 17.67
N ASP A 119 0.48 -2.03 18.69
CA ASP A 119 -0.25 -0.78 18.46
C ASP A 119 0.54 0.24 17.62
N PRO A 120 1.86 0.46 17.78
CA PRO A 120 2.63 1.32 16.89
C PRO A 120 2.59 0.88 15.42
N MET A 121 2.70 -0.43 15.13
CA MET A 121 2.59 -0.94 13.76
C MET A 121 1.19 -0.77 13.20
N ARG A 122 0.14 -1.03 14.00
CA ARG A 122 -1.27 -0.81 13.63
C ARG A 122 -1.52 0.66 13.28
N GLN A 123 -1.04 1.59 14.11
CA GLN A 123 -1.16 3.03 13.87
C GLN A 123 -0.41 3.46 12.60
N ALA A 124 0.77 2.92 12.34
CA ALA A 124 1.52 3.21 11.11
C ALA A 124 0.76 2.74 9.85
N LEU A 125 0.14 1.54 9.89
CA LEU A 125 -0.71 1.04 8.81
C LEU A 125 -1.95 1.91 8.60
N LEU A 126 -2.65 2.26 9.67
CA LEU A 126 -3.85 3.11 9.62
C LEU A 126 -3.53 4.46 9.00
N LYS A 127 -2.49 5.14 9.50
CA LYS A 127 -2.05 6.45 9.00
C LYS A 127 -1.65 6.42 7.52
N GLY A 128 -0.99 5.35 7.10
CA GLY A 128 -0.66 5.17 5.69
C GLY A 128 -1.89 4.95 4.82
N ALA A 129 -2.85 4.11 5.26
CA ALA A 129 -4.10 3.87 4.57
C ALA A 129 -4.97 5.15 4.46
N GLU A 130 -5.07 5.93 5.54
CA GLU A 130 -5.76 7.23 5.56
C GLU A 130 -5.15 8.21 4.56
N LYS A 131 -3.82 8.26 4.45
CA LYS A 131 -3.15 9.14 3.49
C LYS A 131 -3.42 8.74 2.03
N VAL A 132 -3.42 7.43 1.73
CA VAL A 132 -3.81 6.93 0.40
C VAL A 132 -5.26 7.30 0.09
N THR A 133 -6.18 7.06 1.02
CA THR A 133 -7.61 7.39 0.86
C THR A 133 -7.82 8.89 0.65
N SER A 134 -7.11 9.74 1.41
CA SER A 134 -7.14 11.20 1.23
C SER A 134 -6.64 11.62 -0.16
N THR A 135 -5.59 10.98 -0.69
CA THR A 135 -5.11 11.30 -2.05
C THR A 135 -6.13 10.89 -3.11
N ILE A 136 -6.82 9.75 -2.94
CA ILE A 136 -7.93 9.35 -3.81
C ILE A 136 -9.07 10.36 -3.72
N GLN A 137 -9.45 10.78 -2.51
CA GLN A 137 -10.50 11.77 -2.27
C GLN A 137 -10.23 13.10 -3.00
N HIS A 138 -9.01 13.63 -2.92
CA HIS A 138 -8.63 14.85 -3.63
C HIS A 138 -8.76 14.70 -5.15
N CYS A 139 -8.36 13.54 -5.69
CA CYS A 139 -8.52 13.28 -7.12
C CYS A 139 -10.00 13.14 -7.52
N VAL A 140 -10.84 12.51 -6.69
CA VAL A 140 -12.29 12.43 -6.92
C VAL A 140 -12.93 13.80 -6.87
N ALA A 141 -12.56 14.65 -5.89
CA ALA A 141 -13.06 16.02 -5.77
C ALA A 141 -12.72 16.85 -7.01
N GLY A 142 -11.46 16.80 -7.48
CA GLY A 142 -11.08 17.45 -8.74
C GLY A 142 -11.86 16.93 -9.95
N GLY A 143 -12.23 15.65 -9.95
CA GLY A 143 -13.07 15.04 -11.00
C GLY A 143 -14.53 15.49 -10.98
N ILE A 144 -15.05 15.80 -9.79
CA ILE A 144 -16.37 16.44 -9.65
C ILE A 144 -16.31 17.87 -10.22
N GLU A 145 -15.26 18.63 -9.89
CA GLU A 145 -15.07 20.00 -10.34
C GLU A 145 -14.87 20.10 -11.89
N ASP A 146 -14.10 19.19 -12.49
CA ASP A 146 -13.87 19.18 -13.94
C ASP A 146 -14.98 18.45 -14.72
N GLY A 147 -15.99 17.88 -14.02
CA GLY A 147 -17.12 17.17 -14.59
C GLY A 147 -16.79 15.78 -15.13
N SER A 148 -15.59 15.26 -14.91
CA SER A 148 -15.18 13.92 -15.37
C SER A 148 -15.68 12.80 -14.45
N ILE A 149 -16.05 13.11 -13.19
CA ILE A 149 -16.58 12.19 -12.19
C ILE A 149 -17.95 12.71 -11.72
N LYS A 150 -18.93 11.79 -11.65
CA LYS A 150 -20.32 12.11 -11.34
C LYS A 150 -20.77 11.42 -10.05
N VAL A 151 -20.17 11.84 -8.93
CA VAL A 151 -20.55 11.41 -7.57
C VAL A 151 -20.86 12.64 -6.72
N GLU A 152 -21.62 12.47 -5.63
CA GLU A 152 -22.02 13.57 -4.75
C GLU A 152 -20.99 13.83 -3.65
N ASP A 153 -20.39 12.77 -3.09
CA ASP A 153 -19.45 12.84 -1.97
C ASP A 153 -18.11 12.20 -2.33
N SER A 154 -17.08 13.03 -2.41
CA SER A 154 -15.73 12.60 -2.72
C SER A 154 -15.09 11.77 -1.60
N GLN A 155 -15.40 12.06 -0.34
CA GLN A 155 -14.84 11.38 0.82
C GLN A 155 -15.43 9.96 0.92
N GLU A 156 -16.75 9.84 0.90
CA GLU A 156 -17.44 8.55 0.94
C GLU A 156 -17.02 7.68 -0.26
N THR A 157 -16.97 8.27 -1.45
CA THR A 157 -16.54 7.56 -2.66
C THR A 157 -15.12 7.03 -2.52
N ALA A 158 -14.17 7.83 -2.05
CA ALA A 158 -12.78 7.40 -1.87
C ALA A 158 -12.66 6.27 -0.84
N GLN A 159 -13.36 6.36 0.29
CA GLN A 159 -13.39 5.32 1.32
C GLN A 159 -13.97 4.01 0.78
N ASN A 160 -15.08 4.08 0.07
CA ASN A 160 -15.75 2.92 -0.52
C ASN A 160 -14.87 2.26 -1.60
N LEU A 161 -14.27 3.04 -2.50
CA LEU A 161 -13.35 2.52 -3.51
C LEU A 161 -12.14 1.83 -2.86
N TYR A 162 -11.48 2.49 -1.91
CA TYR A 162 -10.30 1.91 -1.28
C TYR A 162 -10.62 0.61 -0.52
N SER A 163 -11.70 0.58 0.26
CA SER A 163 -12.17 -0.61 0.98
C SER A 163 -12.52 -1.76 0.03
N MET A 164 -13.22 -1.48 -1.07
CA MET A 164 -13.56 -2.44 -2.11
C MET A 164 -12.31 -3.06 -2.73
N TRP A 165 -11.31 -2.24 -3.05
CA TRP A 165 -10.07 -2.72 -3.67
C TRP A 165 -9.18 -3.51 -2.71
N LEU A 166 -9.16 -3.18 -1.41
CA LEU A 166 -8.52 -4.00 -0.38
C LEU A 166 -9.17 -5.39 -0.30
N GLY A 167 -10.52 -5.44 -0.26
CA GLY A 167 -11.28 -6.70 -0.28
C GLY A 167 -11.07 -7.52 -1.55
N ALA A 168 -11.12 -6.87 -2.72
CA ALA A 168 -10.86 -7.52 -4.01
C ALA A 168 -9.44 -8.09 -4.09
N SER A 169 -8.44 -7.37 -3.55
CA SER A 169 -7.05 -7.84 -3.48
C SER A 169 -6.88 -9.08 -2.62
N LEU A 170 -7.55 -9.12 -1.47
CA LEU A 170 -7.56 -10.27 -0.57
C LEU A 170 -8.18 -11.49 -1.25
N LEU A 171 -9.35 -11.31 -1.88
CA LEU A 171 -10.07 -12.38 -2.58
C LEU A 171 -9.31 -12.88 -3.81
N SER A 172 -8.69 -11.98 -4.59
CA SER A 172 -7.86 -12.36 -5.73
C SER A 172 -6.69 -13.24 -5.30
N LYS A 173 -6.06 -12.90 -4.18
CA LYS A 173 -4.97 -13.72 -3.64
C LYS A 173 -5.44 -15.07 -3.14
N LEU A 174 -6.59 -15.12 -2.46
CA LEU A 174 -7.18 -16.36 -1.93
C LEU A 174 -7.62 -17.30 -3.04
N SER A 175 -8.28 -16.77 -4.08
CA SER A 175 -8.81 -17.56 -5.21
C SER A 175 -7.77 -17.87 -6.29
N GLN A 176 -6.58 -17.25 -6.24
CA GLN A 176 -5.56 -17.28 -7.30
C GLN A 176 -6.11 -16.87 -8.68
N SER A 177 -7.05 -15.88 -8.67
CA SER A 177 -7.75 -15.39 -9.85
C SER A 177 -7.82 -13.87 -9.86
N SER A 178 -7.79 -13.27 -11.05
CA SER A 178 -7.97 -11.82 -11.26
C SER A 178 -9.43 -11.36 -11.19
N SER A 179 -10.40 -12.27 -11.16
CA SER A 179 -11.83 -11.97 -11.36
C SER A 179 -12.38 -10.93 -10.38
N SER A 180 -11.95 -10.96 -9.10
CA SER A 180 -12.36 -9.96 -8.11
C SER A 180 -11.78 -8.57 -8.38
N LEU A 181 -10.56 -8.47 -8.91
CA LEU A 181 -9.95 -7.20 -9.31
C LEU A 181 -10.62 -6.62 -10.58
N GLU A 182 -10.95 -7.48 -11.53
CA GLU A 182 -11.70 -7.10 -12.75
C GLU A 182 -13.10 -6.58 -12.39
N SER A 183 -13.79 -7.26 -11.49
CA SER A 183 -15.10 -6.84 -10.97
C SER A 183 -15.00 -5.50 -10.24
N ALA A 184 -13.96 -5.31 -9.42
CA ALA A 184 -13.71 -4.05 -8.72
C ALA A 184 -13.43 -2.91 -9.71
N LEU A 185 -12.68 -3.15 -10.79
CA LEU A 185 -12.42 -2.14 -11.81
C LEU A 185 -13.71 -1.73 -12.55
N ASN A 186 -14.53 -2.71 -12.96
CA ASN A 186 -15.82 -2.45 -13.59
C ASN A 186 -16.75 -1.65 -12.67
N LEU A 187 -16.84 -2.01 -11.40
CA LEU A 187 -17.64 -1.29 -10.42
C LEU A 187 -17.10 0.12 -10.15
N THR A 188 -15.79 0.30 -10.09
CA THR A 188 -15.17 1.62 -10.00
C THR A 188 -15.60 2.52 -11.15
N GLN A 189 -15.59 2.00 -12.39
CA GLN A 189 -16.03 2.76 -13.56
C GLN A 189 -17.52 3.16 -13.48
N GLN A 190 -18.36 2.25 -13.00
CA GLN A 190 -19.81 2.53 -12.83
C GLN A 190 -20.04 3.58 -11.74
N ILE A 191 -19.39 3.46 -10.59
CA ILE A 191 -19.52 4.43 -9.48
C ILE A 191 -19.13 5.83 -9.98
N LEU A 192 -17.95 5.96 -10.61
CA LEU A 192 -17.43 7.28 -11.02
C LEU A 192 -18.21 7.93 -12.16
N LYS A 193 -18.93 7.16 -12.98
CA LYS A 193 -19.81 7.68 -14.04
C LYS A 193 -21.17 8.14 -13.52
N GLY A 194 -21.51 7.82 -12.27
CA GLY A 194 -22.84 8.04 -11.70
C GLY A 194 -23.88 7.06 -12.22
N LYS A 195 -25.00 6.98 -11.52
CA LYS A 195 -26.18 6.25 -12.01
C LYS A 195 -26.80 7.06 -13.16
N ASN A 196 -26.95 6.43 -14.33
CA ASN A 196 -27.85 6.96 -15.38
C ASN A 196 -29.28 6.92 -14.90
#